data_1ec621d7d405cbc6cee35e3d25036fa7
#
_entry.id   1ec621d7d405cbc6cee35e3d25036fa7
#
_cell.length_a   1.000
_cell.length_b   1.000
_cell.length_c   1.000
_cell.angle_alpha   90.00
_cell.angle_beta   90.00
_cell.angle_gamma   90.00
#
_symmetry.space_group_name_H-M   'P 1'
#
loop_
_entity.id
_entity.type
_entity.pdbx_description
1 polymer ?
#
loop_
_entity_poly.entity_id
_entity_poly.type
_entity_poly.pdbx_seq_one_letter_code
_entity_poly.pdbx_strand_id
1 'polypeptide(L)'
;WARYFFTVVFTLSLMLIFYRHTLVWTKKPTLQLIRGLIFVFSTYLFFYAISEISLPKALTLAFVAPICVTALSPFFLNEKVGVKRWTAVSLGFFGTLIVIRPGFIELNLATMAALGNGVCYGFYLIITRKLSTSDNPLLTLLLSGLIGTIIISLFMPSVWVNPTSNQWIFMALIGLIASVAHLFLILSLKYADASKLAPLGYTEIITNIIISYYFFNELPDNWTYLGLFIIVLSGLYISR
;
A
#
# COMPACT_ATOMS: atom_id res chain seq x y z
N TRP A 1 10.53 -10.32 -4.98
CA TRP A 1 10.68 -11.57 -4.23
C TRP A 1 11.20 -11.33 -2.82
N ALA A 2 12.32 -10.65 -2.64
CA ALA A 2 12.95 -10.38 -1.35
C ALA A 2 11.98 -9.73 -0.34
N ARG A 3 11.20 -8.73 -0.78
CA ARG A 3 10.19 -8.09 0.06
C ARG A 3 9.21 -9.09 0.67
N TYR A 4 8.69 -10.04 -0.10
CA TYR A 4 7.75 -11.05 0.39
C TYR A 4 8.43 -12.11 1.24
N PHE A 5 9.59 -12.60 0.80
CA PHE A 5 10.37 -13.61 1.52
C PHE A 5 10.77 -13.13 2.92
N PHE A 6 11.37 -11.95 3.01
CA PHE A 6 11.75 -11.40 4.32
C PHE A 6 10.54 -11.00 5.17
N THR A 7 9.40 -10.64 4.56
CA THR A 7 8.14 -10.49 5.31
C THR A 7 7.74 -11.80 5.99
N VAL A 8 7.87 -12.94 5.31
CA VAL A 8 7.62 -14.26 5.92
C VAL A 8 8.59 -14.50 7.08
N VAL A 9 9.89 -14.28 6.87
CA VAL A 9 10.93 -14.51 7.90
C VAL A 9 10.64 -13.67 9.15
N PHE A 10 10.43 -12.37 9.01
CA PHE A 10 10.18 -11.48 10.15
C PHE A 10 8.85 -11.77 10.84
N THR A 11 7.80 -12.04 10.06
CA THR A 11 6.48 -12.32 10.65
C THR A 11 6.46 -13.65 11.38
N LEU A 12 7.10 -14.68 10.84
CA LEU A 12 7.26 -15.97 11.53
C LEU A 12 8.04 -15.81 12.82
N SER A 13 9.15 -15.06 12.81
CA SER A 13 9.95 -14.79 14.02
C SER A 13 9.08 -14.13 15.10
N LEU A 14 8.29 -13.11 14.74
CA LEU A 14 7.36 -12.48 15.68
C LEU A 14 6.27 -13.44 16.17
N MET A 15 5.72 -14.27 15.28
CA MET A 15 4.70 -15.25 15.68
C MET A 15 5.26 -16.30 16.63
N LEU A 16 6.49 -16.77 16.43
CA LEU A 16 7.15 -17.71 17.35
C LEU A 16 7.38 -17.08 18.73
N ILE A 17 7.67 -15.80 18.81
CA ILE A 17 7.85 -15.08 20.08
C ILE A 17 6.52 -14.91 20.81
N PHE A 18 5.48 -14.40 20.12
CA PHE A 18 4.23 -14.00 20.75
C PHE A 18 3.18 -15.12 20.87
N TYR A 19 3.23 -16.14 19.99
CA TYR A 19 2.23 -17.20 19.90
C TYR A 19 2.83 -18.62 19.99
N ARG A 20 3.93 -18.76 20.74
CA ARG A 20 4.74 -19.98 20.88
C ARG A 20 3.96 -21.28 21.11
N HIS A 21 2.78 -21.17 21.75
CA HIS A 21 1.96 -22.33 22.17
C HIS A 21 0.56 -22.35 21.55
N THR A 22 0.24 -21.45 20.62
CA THR A 22 -1.10 -21.36 20.03
C THR A 22 -1.02 -21.41 18.52
N LEU A 23 -1.69 -22.39 17.92
CA LEU A 23 -1.89 -22.44 16.47
C LEU A 23 -2.91 -21.36 16.09
N VAL A 24 -2.41 -20.28 15.47
CA VAL A 24 -3.27 -19.24 14.93
C VAL A 24 -3.64 -19.62 13.51
N TRP A 25 -4.93 -19.83 13.26
CA TRP A 25 -5.45 -20.17 11.94
C TRP A 25 -6.48 -19.13 11.47
N THR A 26 -6.63 -19.00 10.15
CA THR A 26 -7.61 -18.07 9.57
C THR A 26 -9.01 -18.65 9.58
N LYS A 27 -10.01 -17.83 9.89
CA LYS A 27 -11.43 -18.19 9.79
C LYS A 27 -11.96 -18.07 8.35
N LYS A 28 -11.22 -17.40 7.46
CA LYS A 28 -11.66 -17.09 6.08
C LYS A 28 -10.52 -17.34 5.06
N PRO A 29 -10.09 -18.60 4.87
CA PRO A 29 -8.92 -18.92 4.05
C PRO A 29 -9.05 -18.45 2.60
N THR A 30 -10.21 -18.62 1.99
CA THR A 30 -10.46 -18.15 0.62
C THR A 30 -10.30 -16.65 0.48
N LEU A 31 -10.76 -15.87 1.46
CA LEU A 31 -10.65 -14.41 1.43
C LEU A 31 -9.20 -13.95 1.63
N GLN A 32 -8.42 -14.66 2.47
CA GLN A 32 -6.98 -14.44 2.61
C GLN A 32 -6.22 -14.75 1.31
N LEU A 33 -6.58 -15.83 0.63
CA LEU A 33 -5.99 -16.19 -0.66
C LEU A 33 -6.27 -15.12 -1.72
N ILE A 34 -7.54 -14.74 -1.90
CA ILE A 34 -7.94 -13.68 -2.85
C ILE A 34 -7.20 -12.37 -2.54
N ARG A 35 -7.13 -11.98 -1.26
CA ARG A 35 -6.39 -10.79 -0.82
C ARG A 35 -4.91 -10.86 -1.19
N GLY A 36 -4.27 -12.00 -0.93
CA GLY A 36 -2.85 -12.21 -1.26
C GLY A 36 -2.61 -12.16 -2.76
N LEU A 37 -3.45 -12.80 -3.57
CA LEU A 37 -3.37 -12.76 -5.03
C LEU A 37 -3.52 -11.33 -5.58
N ILE A 38 -4.53 -10.60 -5.11
CA ILE A 38 -4.74 -9.19 -5.49
C ILE A 38 -3.51 -8.34 -5.12
N PHE A 39 -2.92 -8.57 -3.95
CA PHE A 39 -1.74 -7.84 -3.52
C PHE A 39 -0.51 -8.13 -4.37
N VAL A 40 -0.27 -9.38 -4.74
CA VAL A 40 0.82 -9.76 -5.65
C VAL A 40 0.60 -9.12 -7.03
N PHE A 41 -0.61 -9.21 -7.56
CA PHE A 41 -0.95 -8.63 -8.85
C PHE A 41 -0.82 -7.11 -8.85
N SER A 42 -1.33 -6.45 -7.81
CA SER A 42 -1.15 -5.01 -7.59
C SER A 42 0.34 -4.62 -7.57
N THR A 43 1.15 -5.36 -6.83
CA THR A 43 2.60 -5.12 -6.76
C THR A 43 3.26 -5.28 -8.14
N TYR A 44 2.89 -6.31 -8.91
CA TYR A 44 3.39 -6.51 -10.26
C TYR A 44 3.04 -5.34 -11.18
N LEU A 45 1.79 -4.90 -11.17
CA LEU A 45 1.33 -3.76 -11.97
C LEU A 45 2.10 -2.48 -11.62
N PHE A 46 2.38 -2.25 -10.33
CA PHE A 46 3.15 -1.08 -9.90
C PHE A 46 4.59 -1.12 -10.40
N PHE A 47 5.29 -2.25 -10.22
CA PHE A 47 6.66 -2.39 -10.69
C PHE A 47 6.78 -2.32 -12.21
N TYR A 48 5.82 -2.89 -12.93
CA TYR A 48 5.74 -2.74 -14.38
C TYR A 48 5.53 -1.26 -14.77
N ALA A 49 4.64 -0.56 -14.10
CA ALA A 49 4.41 0.85 -14.38
C ALA A 49 5.69 1.69 -14.20
N ILE A 50 6.39 1.54 -13.07
CA ILE A 50 7.61 2.33 -12.78
C ILE A 50 8.83 1.93 -13.61
N SER A 51 8.82 0.80 -14.32
CA SER A 51 9.85 0.47 -15.28
C SER A 51 9.72 1.24 -16.61
N GLU A 52 8.52 1.74 -16.91
CA GLU A 52 8.19 2.40 -18.17
C GLU A 52 7.89 3.90 -18.01
N ILE A 53 7.36 4.32 -16.87
CA ILE A 53 7.02 5.71 -16.57
C ILE A 53 7.65 6.16 -15.24
N SER A 54 7.85 7.47 -15.09
CA SER A 54 8.45 8.02 -13.87
C SER A 54 7.64 7.69 -12.63
N LEU A 55 8.32 7.45 -11.51
CA LEU A 55 7.71 7.14 -10.22
C LEU A 55 6.62 8.15 -9.81
N PRO A 56 6.80 9.48 -9.94
CA PRO A 56 5.73 10.44 -9.62
C PRO A 56 4.46 10.24 -10.45
N LYS A 57 4.60 9.95 -11.77
CA LYS A 57 3.44 9.67 -12.63
C LYS A 57 2.71 8.40 -12.21
N ALA A 58 3.46 7.32 -11.93
CA ALA A 58 2.89 6.05 -11.47
C ALA A 58 2.17 6.22 -10.12
N LEU A 59 2.77 6.93 -9.16
CA LEU A 59 2.16 7.21 -7.85
C LEU A 59 0.86 8.03 -7.98
N THR A 60 0.84 9.06 -8.85
CA THR A 60 -0.38 9.85 -9.09
C THR A 60 -1.56 8.97 -9.49
N LEU A 61 -1.31 8.04 -10.41
CA LEU A 61 -2.34 7.13 -10.90
C LEU A 61 -2.72 6.08 -9.83
N ALA A 62 -1.75 5.58 -9.07
CA ALA A 62 -1.98 4.67 -7.95
C ALA A 62 -2.81 5.31 -6.83
N PHE A 63 -2.74 6.63 -6.64
CA PHE A 63 -3.54 7.37 -5.66
C PHE A 63 -5.05 7.43 -5.96
N VAL A 64 -5.52 6.76 -7.00
CA VAL A 64 -6.94 6.43 -7.15
C VAL A 64 -7.42 5.44 -6.06
N ALA A 65 -6.51 4.71 -5.40
CA ALA A 65 -6.85 3.73 -4.36
C ALA A 65 -7.71 4.31 -3.21
N PRO A 66 -7.41 5.45 -2.58
CA PRO A 66 -8.27 6.04 -1.55
C PRO A 66 -9.68 6.38 -2.05
N ILE A 67 -9.82 6.79 -3.31
CA ILE A 67 -11.12 7.06 -3.94
C ILE A 67 -11.89 5.73 -4.08
N CYS A 68 -11.23 4.68 -4.58
CA CYS A 68 -11.81 3.35 -4.69
C CYS A 68 -12.26 2.80 -3.32
N VAL A 69 -11.43 2.94 -2.29
CA VAL A 69 -11.78 2.54 -0.91
C VAL A 69 -13.03 3.28 -0.44
N THR A 70 -13.07 4.59 -0.60
CA THR A 70 -14.21 5.41 -0.18
C THR A 70 -15.49 5.02 -0.93
N ALA A 71 -15.41 4.78 -2.24
CA ALA A 71 -16.55 4.40 -3.07
C ALA A 71 -17.05 2.97 -2.79
N LEU A 72 -16.14 2.04 -2.51
CA LEU A 72 -16.47 0.62 -2.33
C LEU A 72 -16.86 0.26 -0.88
N SER A 73 -16.44 1.04 0.11
CA SER A 73 -16.71 0.77 1.53
C SER A 73 -18.19 0.56 1.86
N PRO A 74 -19.17 1.32 1.31
CA PRO A 74 -20.59 1.08 1.58
C PRO A 74 -21.05 -0.31 1.14
N PHE A 75 -20.56 -0.79 -0.01
CA PHE A 75 -21.00 -2.03 -0.63
C PHE A 75 -20.37 -3.27 0.01
N PHE A 76 -19.08 -3.21 0.36
CA PHE A 76 -18.33 -4.37 0.82
C PHE A 76 -18.17 -4.45 2.35
N LEU A 77 -18.22 -3.29 3.03
CA LEU A 77 -17.97 -3.17 4.46
C LEU A 77 -19.18 -2.65 5.26
N ASN A 78 -20.27 -2.28 4.57
CA ASN A 78 -21.44 -1.61 5.18
C ASN A 78 -21.07 -0.31 5.94
N GLU A 79 -19.99 0.36 5.55
CA GLU A 79 -19.57 1.64 6.13
C GLU A 79 -20.46 2.78 5.60
N LYS A 80 -20.88 3.68 6.49
CA LYS A 80 -21.60 4.89 6.08
C LYS A 80 -20.62 5.95 5.60
N VAL A 81 -20.62 6.20 4.28
CA VAL A 81 -19.78 7.23 3.64
C VAL A 81 -20.63 8.46 3.38
N GLY A 82 -20.46 9.48 4.22
CA GLY A 82 -21.13 10.79 4.05
C GLY A 82 -20.28 11.78 3.27
N VAL A 83 -20.86 12.96 3.04
CA VAL A 83 -20.21 14.07 2.32
C VAL A 83 -18.82 14.39 2.88
N LYS A 84 -18.65 14.36 4.20
CA LYS A 84 -17.37 14.61 4.87
C LYS A 84 -16.23 13.72 4.35
N ARG A 85 -16.48 12.40 4.20
CA ARG A 85 -15.46 11.45 3.71
C ARG A 85 -15.15 11.67 2.24
N TRP A 86 -16.17 11.93 1.42
CA TRP A 86 -16.00 12.28 0.02
C TRP A 86 -15.22 13.59 -0.17
N THR A 87 -15.57 14.64 0.57
CA THR A 87 -14.83 15.90 0.53
C THR A 87 -13.36 15.72 0.91
N ALA A 88 -13.10 14.98 1.99
CA ALA A 88 -11.73 14.74 2.43
C ALA A 88 -10.91 13.97 1.36
N VAL A 89 -11.45 12.88 0.82
CA VAL A 89 -10.70 12.10 -0.19
C VAL A 89 -10.50 12.89 -1.48
N SER A 90 -11.47 13.68 -1.90
CA SER A 90 -11.34 14.56 -3.07
C SER A 90 -10.29 15.65 -2.86
N LEU A 91 -10.30 16.33 -1.71
CA LEU A 91 -9.29 17.35 -1.39
C LEU A 91 -7.88 16.75 -1.33
N GLY A 92 -7.71 15.58 -0.69
CA GLY A 92 -6.43 14.88 -0.64
C GLY A 92 -5.93 14.52 -2.04
N PHE A 93 -6.80 14.04 -2.91
CA PHE A 93 -6.46 13.73 -4.29
C PHE A 93 -6.05 14.98 -5.09
N PHE A 94 -6.82 16.08 -4.99
CA PHE A 94 -6.46 17.35 -5.65
C PHE A 94 -5.13 17.92 -5.12
N GLY A 95 -4.90 17.86 -3.80
CA GLY A 95 -3.61 18.24 -3.21
C GLY A 95 -2.45 17.42 -3.80
N THR A 96 -2.65 16.12 -3.98
CA THR A 96 -1.70 15.19 -4.63
C THR A 96 -1.40 15.59 -6.07
N LEU A 97 -2.43 15.94 -6.86
CA LEU A 97 -2.26 16.39 -8.24
C LEU A 97 -1.44 17.70 -8.32
N ILE A 98 -1.63 18.61 -7.37
CA ILE A 98 -0.88 19.88 -7.29
C ILE A 98 0.60 19.61 -6.98
N VAL A 99 0.91 18.67 -6.06
CA VAL A 99 2.30 18.30 -5.72
C VAL A 99 2.99 17.63 -6.91
N ILE A 100 2.37 16.60 -7.46
CA ILE A 100 3.02 15.72 -8.44
C ILE A 100 3.03 16.34 -9.83
N ARG A 101 2.03 17.14 -10.18
CA ARG A 101 1.89 17.80 -11.50
C ARG A 101 2.21 16.84 -12.65
N PRO A 102 1.43 15.78 -12.82
CA PRO A 102 1.76 14.67 -13.73
C PRO A 102 1.88 15.09 -15.20
N GLY A 103 1.48 16.32 -15.54
CA GLY A 103 1.42 16.82 -16.91
C GLY A 103 0.39 16.05 -17.75
N PHE A 104 0.59 16.05 -19.06
CA PHE A 104 -0.20 15.18 -19.95
C PHE A 104 0.30 13.74 -19.81
N ILE A 105 -0.58 12.85 -19.39
CA ILE A 105 -0.30 11.42 -19.25
C ILE A 105 -0.84 10.74 -20.50
N GLU A 106 0.06 10.17 -21.30
CA GLU A 106 -0.33 9.34 -22.44
C GLU A 106 -0.96 8.03 -21.95
N LEU A 107 -2.08 7.64 -22.57
CA LEU A 107 -2.71 6.36 -22.30
C LEU A 107 -1.90 5.25 -23.00
N ASN A 108 -1.06 4.59 -22.22
CA ASN A 108 -0.29 3.41 -22.62
C ASN A 108 -0.44 2.29 -21.58
N LEU A 109 0.12 1.12 -21.87
CA LEU A 109 0.03 -0.04 -20.96
C LEU A 109 0.56 0.27 -19.54
N ALA A 110 1.61 1.08 -19.43
CA ALA A 110 2.20 1.42 -18.13
C ALA A 110 1.29 2.33 -17.29
N THR A 111 0.64 3.32 -17.94
CA THR A 111 -0.34 4.18 -17.25
C THR A 111 -1.60 3.41 -16.85
N MET A 112 -2.05 2.47 -17.71
CA MET A 112 -3.15 1.56 -17.36
C MET A 112 -2.76 0.62 -16.20
N ALA A 113 -1.52 0.13 -16.18
CA ALA A 113 -1.02 -0.69 -15.08
C ALA A 113 -0.95 0.10 -13.76
N ALA A 114 -0.50 1.36 -13.78
CA ALA A 114 -0.50 2.22 -12.60
C ALA A 114 -1.92 2.48 -12.05
N LEU A 115 -2.89 2.77 -12.92
CA LEU A 115 -4.30 2.87 -12.53
C LEU A 115 -4.83 1.54 -11.99
N GLY A 116 -4.56 0.45 -12.68
CA GLY A 116 -4.94 -0.91 -12.27
C GLY A 116 -4.34 -1.27 -10.90
N ASN A 117 -3.08 -0.87 -10.64
CA ASN A 117 -2.47 -1.00 -9.31
C ASN A 117 -3.32 -0.29 -8.25
N GLY A 118 -3.69 0.99 -8.46
CA GLY A 118 -4.49 1.74 -7.49
C GLY A 118 -5.84 1.10 -7.21
N VAL A 119 -6.54 0.62 -8.25
CA VAL A 119 -7.82 -0.10 -8.09
C VAL A 119 -7.62 -1.41 -7.32
N CYS A 120 -6.65 -2.23 -7.70
CA CYS A 120 -6.34 -3.49 -7.02
C CYS A 120 -5.94 -3.25 -5.57
N TYR A 121 -5.13 -2.23 -5.30
CA TYR A 121 -4.74 -1.87 -3.94
C TYR A 121 -5.95 -1.40 -3.11
N GLY A 122 -6.89 -0.67 -3.71
CA GLY A 122 -8.17 -0.34 -3.09
C GLY A 122 -8.96 -1.58 -2.65
N PHE A 123 -9.10 -2.57 -3.52
CA PHE A 123 -9.71 -3.87 -3.17
C PHE A 123 -8.94 -4.61 -2.09
N TYR A 124 -7.61 -4.62 -2.16
CA TYR A 124 -6.76 -5.19 -1.11
C TYR A 124 -7.05 -4.56 0.26
N LEU A 125 -7.19 -3.23 0.34
CA LEU A 125 -7.51 -2.53 1.58
C LEU A 125 -8.91 -2.88 2.10
N ILE A 126 -9.91 -2.96 1.23
CA ILE A 126 -11.28 -3.37 1.58
C ILE A 126 -11.29 -4.79 2.16
N ILE A 127 -10.64 -5.74 1.49
CA ILE A 127 -10.56 -7.12 1.97
C ILE A 127 -9.77 -7.20 3.27
N THR A 128 -8.69 -6.42 3.40
CA THR A 128 -7.91 -6.33 4.64
C THR A 128 -8.77 -5.82 5.80
N ARG A 129 -9.57 -4.78 5.61
CA ARG A 129 -10.53 -4.30 6.60
C ARG A 129 -11.52 -5.39 7.01
N LYS A 130 -12.08 -6.11 6.05
CA LYS A 130 -13.04 -7.20 6.30
C LYS A 130 -12.43 -8.36 7.10
N LEU A 131 -11.15 -8.65 6.90
CA LEU A 131 -10.40 -9.69 7.61
C LEU A 131 -9.88 -9.22 8.98
N SER A 132 -9.53 -7.95 9.11
CA SER A 132 -8.94 -7.40 10.34
C SER A 132 -9.84 -7.51 11.58
N THR A 133 -11.14 -7.69 11.38
CA THR A 133 -12.12 -7.90 12.45
C THR A 133 -12.24 -9.36 12.90
N SER A 134 -11.76 -10.32 12.09
CA SER A 134 -11.92 -11.77 12.36
C SER A 134 -10.60 -12.49 12.54
N ASP A 135 -9.54 -12.04 11.90
CA ASP A 135 -8.27 -12.75 11.82
C ASP A 135 -7.17 -12.00 12.60
N ASN A 136 -6.14 -12.75 13.00
CA ASN A 136 -4.96 -12.18 13.64
C ASN A 136 -4.16 -11.33 12.63
N PRO A 137 -3.75 -10.10 12.98
CA PRO A 137 -2.97 -9.24 12.09
C PRO A 137 -1.65 -9.86 11.61
N LEU A 138 -0.91 -10.54 12.49
CA LEU A 138 0.35 -11.22 12.10
C LEU A 138 0.09 -12.38 11.15
N LEU A 139 -0.98 -13.18 11.37
CA LEU A 139 -1.37 -14.23 10.43
C LEU A 139 -1.74 -13.66 9.07
N THR A 140 -2.50 -12.56 9.05
CA THR A 140 -2.88 -11.88 7.82
C THR A 140 -1.67 -11.36 7.06
N LEU A 141 -0.66 -10.82 7.76
CA LEU A 141 0.61 -10.39 7.17
C LEU A 141 1.42 -11.59 6.65
N LEU A 142 1.55 -12.65 7.44
CA LEU A 142 2.25 -13.88 7.07
C LEU A 142 1.69 -14.50 5.79
N LEU A 143 0.38 -14.66 5.70
CA LEU A 143 -0.27 -15.25 4.52
C LEU A 143 -0.02 -14.43 3.25
N SER A 144 0.02 -13.10 3.35
CA SER A 144 0.39 -12.25 2.19
C SER A 144 1.83 -12.46 1.76
N GLY A 145 2.75 -12.55 2.73
CA GLY A 145 4.15 -12.86 2.47
C GLY A 145 4.33 -14.24 1.83
N LEU A 146 3.65 -15.26 2.36
CA LEU A 146 3.72 -16.64 1.84
C LEU A 146 3.18 -16.73 0.40
N ILE A 147 1.98 -16.18 0.15
CA ILE A 147 1.38 -16.19 -1.18
C ILE A 147 2.30 -15.48 -2.18
N GLY A 148 2.82 -14.30 -1.82
CA GLY A 148 3.73 -13.55 -2.68
C GLY A 148 5.05 -14.28 -2.91
N THR A 149 5.65 -14.86 -1.88
CA THR A 149 6.88 -15.62 -2.00
C THR A 149 6.69 -16.82 -2.91
N ILE A 150 5.63 -17.63 -2.71
CA ILE A 150 5.36 -18.82 -3.51
C ILE A 150 5.17 -18.44 -4.98
N ILE A 151 4.29 -17.49 -5.28
CA ILE A 151 3.98 -17.12 -6.67
C ILE A 151 5.22 -16.58 -7.37
N ILE A 152 5.94 -15.65 -6.75
CA ILE A 152 7.09 -15.02 -7.40
C ILE A 152 8.26 -16.02 -7.51
N SER A 153 8.41 -16.96 -6.56
CA SER A 153 9.44 -18.01 -6.64
C SER A 153 9.30 -18.89 -7.88
N LEU A 154 8.10 -19.05 -8.44
CA LEU A 154 7.90 -19.81 -9.67
C LEU A 154 8.59 -19.16 -10.90
N PHE A 155 8.75 -17.84 -10.88
CA PHE A 155 9.38 -17.08 -11.96
C PHE A 155 10.86 -16.77 -11.70
N MET A 156 11.33 -16.90 -10.45
CA MET A 156 12.69 -16.57 -10.04
C MET A 156 13.79 -17.34 -10.79
N PRO A 157 13.66 -18.64 -11.07
CA PRO A 157 14.75 -19.39 -11.72
C PRO A 157 15.19 -18.81 -13.06
N SER A 158 14.28 -18.16 -13.79
CA SER A 158 14.56 -17.57 -15.10
C SER A 158 15.29 -16.23 -15.06
N VAL A 159 15.25 -15.54 -13.92
CA VAL A 159 15.78 -14.17 -13.76
C VAL A 159 16.73 -14.02 -12.56
N TRP A 160 17.09 -15.14 -11.92
CA TRP A 160 17.92 -15.12 -10.74
C TRP A 160 19.35 -14.64 -11.02
N VAL A 161 19.75 -13.60 -10.31
CA VAL A 161 21.14 -13.15 -10.23
C VAL A 161 21.58 -13.26 -8.78
N ASN A 162 22.74 -13.88 -8.52
CA ASN A 162 23.24 -14.05 -7.17
C ASN A 162 23.54 -12.70 -6.51
N PRO A 163 22.83 -12.33 -5.44
CA PRO A 163 23.06 -11.06 -4.78
C PRO A 163 24.40 -11.07 -4.01
N THR A 164 25.07 -9.93 -3.96
CA THR A 164 26.21 -9.69 -3.07
C THR A 164 25.75 -9.60 -1.62
N SER A 165 26.70 -9.72 -0.67
CA SER A 165 26.38 -9.61 0.77
C SER A 165 25.66 -8.30 1.12
N ASN A 166 26.06 -7.17 0.54
CA ASN A 166 25.41 -5.88 0.75
C ASN A 166 23.98 -5.88 0.20
N GLN A 167 23.75 -6.48 -0.97
CA GLN A 167 22.41 -6.57 -1.54
C GLN A 167 21.47 -7.42 -0.67
N TRP A 168 21.96 -8.52 -0.06
CA TRP A 168 21.19 -9.29 0.90
C TRP A 168 20.74 -8.46 2.11
N ILE A 169 21.63 -7.57 2.63
CA ILE A 169 21.28 -6.66 3.73
C ILE A 169 20.16 -5.71 3.29
N PHE A 170 20.28 -5.08 2.11
CA PHE A 170 19.23 -4.19 1.60
C PHE A 170 17.90 -4.92 1.34
N MET A 171 17.94 -6.13 0.81
CA MET A 171 16.77 -6.99 0.63
C MET A 171 16.08 -7.30 1.97
N ALA A 172 16.85 -7.61 3.00
CA ALA A 172 16.33 -7.85 4.35
C ALA A 172 15.71 -6.58 4.95
N LEU A 173 16.37 -5.43 4.81
CA LEU A 173 15.86 -4.14 5.27
C LEU A 173 14.55 -3.75 4.58
N ILE A 174 14.45 -3.92 3.26
CA ILE A 174 13.21 -3.66 2.51
C ILE A 174 12.08 -4.55 3.04
N GLY A 175 12.35 -5.83 3.25
CA GLY A 175 11.36 -6.77 3.80
C GLY A 175 10.93 -6.41 5.22
N LEU A 176 11.87 -6.00 6.09
CA LEU A 176 11.58 -5.56 7.45
C LEU A 176 10.70 -4.30 7.46
N ILE A 177 11.11 -3.26 6.73
CA ILE A 177 10.37 -1.99 6.66
C ILE A 177 8.97 -2.23 6.09
N ALA A 178 8.86 -3.02 5.01
CA ALA A 178 7.57 -3.38 4.43
C ALA A 178 6.69 -4.15 5.42
N SER A 179 7.27 -5.08 6.19
CA SER A 179 6.53 -5.86 7.20
C SER A 179 5.95 -4.97 8.29
N VAL A 180 6.75 -4.06 8.82
CA VAL A 180 6.33 -3.09 9.85
C VAL A 180 5.23 -2.19 9.29
N ALA A 181 5.41 -1.61 8.10
CA ALA A 181 4.44 -0.73 7.47
C ALA A 181 3.09 -1.45 7.23
N HIS A 182 3.13 -2.67 6.66
CA HIS A 182 1.90 -3.45 6.43
C HIS A 182 1.24 -3.93 7.72
N LEU A 183 2.01 -4.24 8.77
CA LEU A 183 1.44 -4.57 10.07
C LEU A 183 0.66 -3.38 10.63
N PHE A 184 1.24 -2.17 10.61
CA PHE A 184 0.54 -0.95 11.03
C PHE A 184 -0.69 -0.65 10.17
N LEU A 185 -0.62 -0.89 8.86
CA LEU A 185 -1.76 -0.78 7.96
C LEU A 185 -2.90 -1.73 8.36
N ILE A 186 -2.60 -3.01 8.61
CA ILE A 186 -3.60 -4.00 9.04
C ILE A 186 -4.19 -3.62 10.40
N LEU A 187 -3.35 -3.14 11.32
CA LEU A 187 -3.79 -2.68 12.63
C LEU A 187 -4.68 -1.43 12.53
N SER A 188 -4.32 -0.44 11.72
CA SER A 188 -5.15 0.75 11.52
C SER A 188 -6.53 0.39 10.98
N LEU A 189 -6.57 -0.50 9.99
CA LEU A 189 -7.82 -1.03 9.43
C LEU A 189 -8.60 -1.92 10.40
N LYS A 190 -8.00 -2.42 11.47
CA LYS A 190 -8.71 -3.10 12.56
C LYS A 190 -9.46 -2.12 13.46
N TYR A 191 -8.89 -0.95 13.73
CA TYR A 191 -9.42 0.01 14.70
C TYR A 191 -10.27 1.13 14.09
N ALA A 192 -10.19 1.34 12.77
CA ALA A 192 -10.93 2.41 12.11
C ALA A 192 -11.52 1.97 10.76
N ASP A 193 -12.57 2.64 10.33
CA ASP A 193 -13.21 2.42 9.03
C ASP A 193 -12.23 2.68 7.90
N ALA A 194 -12.27 1.85 6.86
CA ALA A 194 -11.40 1.99 5.70
C ALA A 194 -11.62 3.33 4.99
N SER A 195 -12.87 3.76 4.84
CA SER A 195 -13.23 5.03 4.24
C SER A 195 -12.84 6.26 5.06
N LYS A 196 -12.66 6.12 6.39
CA LYS A 196 -12.10 7.16 7.25
C LYS A 196 -10.58 7.26 7.10
N LEU A 197 -9.91 6.14 6.92
CA LEU A 197 -8.45 6.08 6.75
C LEU A 197 -8.01 6.46 5.34
N ALA A 198 -8.87 6.29 4.33
CA ALA A 198 -8.52 6.51 2.92
C ALA A 198 -7.86 7.88 2.64
N PRO A 199 -8.40 9.03 3.11
CA PRO A 199 -7.75 10.33 2.86
C PRO A 199 -6.36 10.46 3.51
N LEU A 200 -6.10 9.72 4.60
CA LEU A 200 -4.79 9.72 5.26
C LEU A 200 -3.71 9.04 4.41
N GLY A 201 -4.10 8.20 3.45
CA GLY A 201 -3.17 7.59 2.50
C GLY A 201 -2.37 8.61 1.70
N TYR A 202 -2.94 9.78 1.41
CA TYR A 202 -2.23 10.85 0.71
C TYR A 202 -1.08 11.47 1.52
N THR A 203 -1.02 11.27 2.84
CA THR A 203 0.10 11.74 3.67
C THR A 203 1.43 11.07 3.33
N GLU A 204 1.41 9.96 2.59
CA GLU A 204 2.61 9.31 2.03
C GLU A 204 3.45 10.31 1.21
N ILE A 205 2.82 11.24 0.52
CA ILE A 205 3.52 12.29 -0.24
C ILE A 205 4.39 13.16 0.67
N ILE A 206 3.95 13.46 1.89
CA ILE A 206 4.72 14.24 2.86
C ILE A 206 6.04 13.52 3.16
N THR A 207 5.95 12.21 3.42
CA THR A 207 7.14 11.38 3.69
C THR A 207 8.06 11.32 2.48
N ASN A 208 7.51 11.17 1.28
CA ASN A 208 8.29 11.15 0.04
C ASN A 208 9.06 12.46 -0.18
N ILE A 209 8.43 13.61 0.07
CA ILE A 209 9.09 14.93 -0.04
C ILE A 209 10.19 15.10 1.00
N ILE A 210 9.96 14.68 2.25
CA ILE A 210 10.97 14.71 3.30
C ILE A 210 12.19 13.86 2.90
N ILE A 211 11.96 12.64 2.39
CA ILE A 211 13.02 11.76 1.93
C ILE A 211 13.77 12.39 0.74
N SER A 212 13.05 12.95 -0.24
CA SER A 212 13.65 13.64 -1.39
C SER A 212 14.57 14.78 -0.95
N TYR A 213 14.14 15.58 0.01
CA TYR A 213 14.95 16.66 0.56
C TYR A 213 16.23 16.16 1.22
N TYR A 214 16.13 15.17 2.14
CA TYR A 214 17.31 14.72 2.91
C TYR A 214 18.28 13.87 2.09
N PHE A 215 17.83 13.07 1.15
CA PHE A 215 18.68 12.13 0.40
C PHE A 215 19.10 12.64 -0.97
N PHE A 216 18.28 13.50 -1.59
CA PHE A 216 18.55 14.00 -2.94
C PHE A 216 18.75 15.53 -2.98
N ASN A 217 18.62 16.21 -1.83
CA ASN A 217 18.76 17.66 -1.69
C ASN A 217 17.80 18.46 -2.60
N GLU A 218 16.61 17.89 -2.88
CA GLU A 218 15.56 18.49 -3.68
C GLU A 218 14.68 19.36 -2.80
N LEU A 219 14.73 20.68 -2.97
CA LEU A 219 13.89 21.62 -2.23
C LEU A 219 12.47 21.66 -2.82
N PRO A 220 11.43 21.56 -1.97
CA PRO A 220 10.05 21.74 -2.41
C PRO A 220 9.83 23.16 -2.98
N ASP A 221 9.13 23.26 -4.10
CA ASP A 221 8.70 24.53 -4.66
C ASP A 221 7.37 25.02 -4.04
N ASN A 222 6.95 26.23 -4.40
CA ASN A 222 5.74 26.86 -3.85
C ASN A 222 4.46 26.03 -4.11
N TRP A 223 4.38 25.35 -5.25
CA TRP A 223 3.24 24.48 -5.57
C TRP A 223 3.22 23.23 -4.71
N THR A 224 4.39 22.68 -4.43
CA THR A 224 4.54 21.55 -3.50
C THR A 224 4.06 21.93 -2.10
N TYR A 225 4.46 23.11 -1.58
CA TYR A 225 3.94 23.61 -0.30
C TYR A 225 2.43 23.80 -0.29
N LEU A 226 1.85 24.34 -1.38
CA LEU A 226 0.39 24.50 -1.50
C LEU A 226 -0.33 23.14 -1.48
N GLY A 227 0.14 22.19 -2.26
CA GLY A 227 -0.47 20.85 -2.29
C GLY A 227 -0.34 20.11 -0.95
N LEU A 228 0.82 20.21 -0.28
CA LEU A 228 1.02 19.67 1.08
C LEU A 228 0.03 20.28 2.08
N PHE A 229 -0.16 21.58 2.04
CA PHE A 229 -1.12 22.27 2.92
C PHE A 229 -2.54 21.72 2.74
N ILE A 230 -2.97 21.52 1.49
CA ILE A 230 -4.29 20.93 1.18
C ILE A 230 -4.39 19.49 1.72
N ILE A 231 -3.35 18.67 1.55
CA ILE A 231 -3.33 17.27 2.04
C ILE A 231 -3.42 17.23 3.57
N VAL A 232 -2.66 18.08 4.27
CA VAL A 232 -2.72 18.18 5.73
C VAL A 232 -4.09 18.62 6.20
N LEU A 233 -4.69 19.64 5.55
CA LEU A 233 -6.05 20.08 5.85
C LEU A 233 -7.08 18.96 5.63
N SER A 234 -6.96 18.18 4.56
CA SER A 234 -7.82 17.02 4.32
C SER A 234 -7.73 16.00 5.44
N GLY A 235 -6.51 15.65 5.88
CA GLY A 235 -6.27 14.73 6.99
C GLY A 235 -6.83 15.24 8.32
N LEU A 236 -6.64 16.53 8.62
CA LEU A 236 -7.20 17.15 9.83
C LEU A 236 -8.73 17.23 9.77
N TYR A 237 -9.30 17.51 8.61
CA TYR A 237 -10.76 17.58 8.43
C TYR A 237 -11.43 16.22 8.69
N ILE A 238 -10.84 15.13 8.24
CA ILE A 238 -11.40 13.78 8.45
C ILE A 238 -11.18 13.26 9.87
N SER A 239 -10.13 13.72 10.56
CA SER A 239 -9.80 13.26 11.91
C SER A 239 -10.76 13.80 12.98
N ARG A 240 -11.36 14.95 12.75
CA ARG A 240 -12.39 15.59 13.60
C ARG A 240 -13.77 15.02 13.31
#